data_b3ebd03b9ddfd5e7dffdabfaba4fa211
#
_entry.id   b3ebd03b9ddfd5e7dffdabfaba4fa211
#
_cell.length_a   1.000
_cell.length_b   1.000
_cell.length_c   1.000
_cell.angle_alpha   90.00
_cell.angle_beta   90.00
_cell.angle_gamma   90.00
#
_symmetry.space_group_name_H-M   'P 1'
#
loop_
_entity.id
_entity.type
_entity.pdbx_description
1 polymer ?
#
loop_
_entity_poly.entity_id
_entity_poly.type
_entity_poly.pdbx_seq_one_letter_code
_entity_poly.pdbx_strand_id
1 'polypeptide(L)'
;MMGDRNFRTVITSAIESVSKQLDYKIDTENIDKIHLSEVTKCLRRSYFDRTDPIESEIAHFSDLVGGMFRQLEYGSAPAEYDLKNMKLEGQADMIADDVVMIFRSVSEFPEDPHAKDILYLNGCLWIYGETNGIIVYINGDGKEASFSLTKNKKMFEEVIRRVRVLKDLVKEKKPPILEPSTECSTCQYYERCFSKKKRNEKDLIAQIIGQRV
;
A
#
# COMPACT_ATOMS: atom_id res chain seq x y z
N MET A 1 23.17 39.72 6.47
CA MET A 1 21.98 39.30 5.70
C MET A 1 21.99 37.80 5.66
N MET A 2 21.18 37.11 6.45
CA MET A 2 20.96 35.67 6.31
C MET A 2 20.12 35.49 5.06
N GLY A 3 20.73 34.86 4.02
CA GLY A 3 20.01 34.55 2.80
C GLY A 3 18.81 33.69 3.09
N ASP A 4 17.73 33.90 2.36
CA ASP A 4 16.46 33.24 2.41
C ASP A 4 16.63 31.74 2.07
N ARG A 5 17.17 30.98 3.03
CA ARG A 5 17.27 29.53 2.89
C ARG A 5 15.88 28.99 3.05
N ASN A 6 15.34 28.36 2.02
CA ASN A 6 14.04 27.69 2.08
C ASN A 6 14.15 26.45 2.98
N PHE A 7 14.08 26.67 4.30
CA PHE A 7 14.14 25.61 5.32
C PHE A 7 13.06 24.54 5.10
N ARG A 8 11.96 24.90 4.48
CA ARG A 8 10.87 23.97 4.17
C ARG A 8 11.35 22.86 3.21
N THR A 9 12.09 23.23 2.17
CA THR A 9 12.67 22.24 1.24
C THR A 9 13.66 21.32 1.95
N VAL A 10 14.51 21.87 2.83
CA VAL A 10 15.48 21.07 3.59
C VAL A 10 14.77 20.07 4.51
N ILE A 11 13.73 20.51 5.23
CA ILE A 11 12.93 19.65 6.11
C ILE A 11 12.23 18.56 5.30
N THR A 12 11.58 18.92 4.19
CA THR A 12 10.93 17.95 3.30
C THR A 12 11.91 16.90 2.80
N SER A 13 13.08 17.31 2.28
CA SER A 13 14.11 16.39 1.81
C SER A 13 14.66 15.49 2.91
N ALA A 14 14.79 16.00 4.15
CA ALA A 14 15.22 15.19 5.28
C ALA A 14 14.16 14.12 5.65
N ILE A 15 12.88 14.49 5.69
CA ILE A 15 11.79 13.55 5.94
C ILE A 15 11.74 12.46 4.85
N GLU A 16 11.87 12.85 3.59
CA GLU A 16 11.91 11.91 2.46
C GLU A 16 13.09 10.95 2.54
N SER A 17 14.27 11.45 2.92
CA SER A 17 15.46 10.63 3.10
C SER A 17 15.27 9.59 4.20
N VAL A 18 14.75 9.99 5.36
CA VAL A 18 14.47 9.08 6.48
C VAL A 18 13.38 8.08 6.10
N SER A 19 12.30 8.52 5.45
CA SER A 19 11.24 7.65 4.96
C SER A 19 11.78 6.56 4.04
N LYS A 20 12.61 6.93 3.05
CA LYS A 20 13.25 5.97 2.13
C LYS A 20 14.16 4.96 2.82
N GLN A 21 14.78 5.32 3.95
CA GLN A 21 15.61 4.41 4.74
C GLN A 21 14.78 3.43 5.58
N LEU A 22 13.62 3.88 6.06
CA LEU A 22 12.73 3.10 6.91
C LEU A 22 11.72 2.27 6.10
N ASP A 23 11.57 2.59 4.82
CA ASP A 23 10.59 1.93 3.96
C ASP A 23 11.05 0.53 3.57
N TYR A 24 10.11 -0.42 3.65
CA TYR A 24 10.37 -1.78 3.19
C TYR A 24 10.41 -1.81 1.66
N LYS A 25 11.53 -2.24 1.09
CA LYS A 25 11.67 -2.37 -0.37
C LYS A 25 10.92 -3.59 -0.86
N ILE A 26 9.80 -3.36 -1.53
CA ILE A 26 9.02 -4.41 -2.18
C ILE A 26 9.76 -4.84 -3.47
N ASP A 27 9.99 -6.14 -3.60
CA ASP A 27 10.49 -6.73 -4.84
C ASP A 27 9.35 -6.80 -5.87
N THR A 28 9.24 -5.75 -6.68
CA THR A 28 8.19 -5.64 -7.70
C THR A 28 8.45 -6.48 -8.94
N GLU A 29 9.67 -6.98 -9.15
CA GLU A 29 10.03 -7.79 -10.30
C GLU A 29 9.59 -9.24 -10.14
N ASN A 30 9.59 -9.74 -8.91
CA ASN A 30 9.18 -11.11 -8.61
C ASN A 30 7.65 -11.22 -8.49
N ILE A 31 7.01 -11.71 -9.53
CA ILE A 31 5.54 -11.89 -9.56
C ILE A 31 5.03 -13.01 -8.65
N ASP A 32 5.90 -13.91 -8.21
CA ASP A 32 5.56 -15.00 -7.31
C ASP A 32 5.70 -14.62 -5.83
N LYS A 33 6.22 -13.41 -5.56
CA LYS A 33 6.32 -12.84 -4.23
C LYS A 33 5.51 -11.52 -4.19
N ILE A 34 4.45 -11.50 -3.41
CA ILE A 34 3.57 -10.33 -3.28
C ILE A 34 3.60 -9.87 -1.82
N HIS A 35 3.83 -8.57 -1.64
CA HIS A 35 3.80 -7.97 -0.33
C HIS A 35 2.37 -7.63 0.09
N LEU A 36 2.06 -7.81 1.37
CA LEU A 36 0.73 -7.61 1.94
C LEU A 36 0.18 -6.20 1.69
N SER A 37 1.02 -5.16 1.75
CA SER A 37 0.61 -3.79 1.46
C SER A 37 0.14 -3.57 0.02
N GLU A 38 0.53 -4.41 -0.93
CA GLU A 38 0.09 -4.28 -2.31
C GLU A 38 -1.36 -4.74 -2.50
N VAL A 39 -1.83 -5.65 -1.66
CA VAL A 39 -3.17 -6.23 -1.78
C VAL A 39 -4.17 -5.66 -0.79
N THR A 40 -3.73 -4.90 0.19
CA THR A 40 -4.61 -4.21 1.14
C THR A 40 -4.98 -2.80 0.71
N LYS A 41 -4.27 -2.23 -0.26
CA LYS A 41 -4.57 -0.96 -0.94
C LYS A 41 -5.28 -1.18 -2.29
N CYS A 42 -5.43 -0.13 -3.08
CA CYS A 42 -5.99 -0.20 -4.43
C CYS A 42 -5.16 -1.13 -5.33
N LEU A 43 -5.74 -2.24 -5.82
CA LEU A 43 -5.05 -3.21 -6.68
C LEU A 43 -4.57 -2.59 -8.00
N ARG A 44 -5.30 -1.59 -8.53
CA ARG A 44 -4.90 -0.90 -9.75
C ARG A 44 -3.65 -0.05 -9.55
N ARG A 45 -3.50 0.58 -8.38
CA ARG A 45 -2.27 1.25 -7.98
C ARG A 45 -1.12 0.26 -7.90
N SER A 46 -1.30 -0.86 -7.22
CA SER A 46 -0.27 -1.89 -7.07
C SER A 46 0.13 -2.54 -8.40
N TYR A 47 -0.83 -2.69 -9.32
CA TYR A 47 -0.54 -3.11 -10.69
C TYR A 47 0.39 -2.12 -11.40
N PHE A 48 0.11 -0.81 -11.32
CA PHE A 48 0.98 0.20 -11.94
C PHE A 48 2.33 0.33 -11.24
N ASP A 49 2.38 0.20 -9.91
CA ASP A 49 3.64 0.18 -9.14
C ASP A 49 4.58 -0.94 -9.63
N ARG A 50 4.03 -2.06 -10.14
CA ARG A 50 4.79 -3.19 -10.68
C ARG A 50 5.08 -3.10 -12.18
N THR A 51 4.21 -2.50 -12.97
CA THR A 51 4.28 -2.58 -14.44
C THR A 51 4.78 -1.31 -15.10
N ASP A 52 4.54 -0.17 -14.50
CA ASP A 52 4.90 1.15 -15.03
C ASP A 52 4.91 2.17 -13.87
N PRO A 53 5.88 2.04 -12.94
CA PRO A 53 5.95 2.87 -11.75
C PRO A 53 6.19 4.35 -12.09
N ILE A 54 5.55 5.23 -11.33
CA ILE A 54 5.85 6.65 -11.30
C ILE A 54 6.63 6.89 -10.01
N GLU A 55 7.79 7.52 -10.10
CA GLU A 55 8.48 7.96 -8.89
C GLU A 55 7.59 8.91 -8.11
N SER A 56 7.26 8.54 -6.89
CA SER A 56 6.50 9.38 -5.99
C SER A 56 7.47 10.33 -5.28
N GLU A 57 7.28 11.61 -5.50
CA GLU A 57 8.01 12.64 -4.72
C GLU A 57 7.46 12.80 -3.30
N ILE A 58 6.31 12.18 -3.02
CA ILE A 58 5.61 12.32 -1.73
C ILE A 58 5.92 11.11 -0.87
N ALA A 59 6.82 11.30 0.10
CA ALA A 59 6.97 10.37 1.22
C ALA A 59 5.66 10.35 2.04
N HIS A 60 5.06 9.17 2.18
CA HIS A 60 3.87 9.05 3.01
C HIS A 60 4.29 9.07 4.49
N PHE A 61 4.04 10.19 5.16
CA PHE A 61 4.35 10.37 6.58
C PHE A 61 3.71 9.27 7.46
N SER A 62 2.58 8.70 7.03
CA SER A 62 1.94 7.56 7.69
C SER A 62 2.84 6.33 7.79
N ASP A 63 3.67 6.11 6.79
CA ASP A 63 4.54 4.92 6.72
C ASP A 63 5.82 5.12 7.54
N LEU A 64 6.20 6.38 7.76
CA LEU A 64 7.34 6.75 8.60
C LEU A 64 7.15 6.28 10.05
N VAL A 65 5.96 6.48 10.62
CA VAL A 65 5.67 6.10 12.00
C VAL A 65 5.84 4.60 12.21
N GLY A 66 5.24 3.77 11.36
CA GLY A 66 5.43 2.33 11.41
C GLY A 66 6.90 1.93 11.22
N GLY A 67 7.61 2.58 10.28
CA GLY A 67 9.04 2.40 10.06
C GLY A 67 9.90 2.66 11.30
N MET A 68 9.57 3.71 12.06
CA MET A 68 10.26 4.02 13.31
C MET A 68 10.06 2.93 14.37
N PHE A 69 8.82 2.44 14.53
CA PHE A 69 8.53 1.36 15.50
C PHE A 69 9.24 0.07 15.15
N ARG A 70 9.41 -0.26 13.86
CA ARG A 70 10.18 -1.42 13.40
C ARG A 70 11.66 -1.40 13.79
N GLN A 71 12.23 -0.24 14.10
CA GLN A 71 13.61 -0.10 14.54
C GLN A 71 13.79 -0.24 16.06
N LEU A 72 12.69 -0.36 16.82
CA LEU A 72 12.75 -0.54 18.27
C LEU A 72 12.98 -2.00 18.64
N GLU A 73 13.22 -2.28 19.91
CA GLU A 73 13.53 -3.61 20.46
C GLU A 73 12.48 -4.68 20.10
N TYR A 74 11.20 -4.30 20.07
CA TYR A 74 10.08 -5.17 19.71
C TYR A 74 9.67 -5.06 18.23
N GLY A 75 10.49 -4.42 17.42
CA GLY A 75 10.26 -4.30 15.98
C GLY A 75 10.26 -5.65 15.31
N SER A 76 9.31 -5.90 14.40
CA SER A 76 9.22 -7.18 13.73
C SER A 76 10.15 -7.27 12.52
N ALA A 77 10.63 -8.47 12.21
CA ALA A 77 11.27 -8.79 10.94
C ALA A 77 10.21 -9.12 9.87
N PRO A 78 10.49 -8.93 8.57
CA PRO A 78 9.63 -9.43 7.51
C PRO A 78 9.45 -10.95 7.62
N ALA A 79 8.23 -11.42 7.36
CA ALA A 79 7.90 -12.83 7.37
C ALA A 79 7.06 -13.20 6.14
N GLU A 80 7.05 -14.49 5.80
CA GLU A 80 6.40 -15.00 4.60
C GLU A 80 5.36 -16.06 4.94
N TYR A 81 4.29 -16.09 4.17
CA TYR A 81 3.28 -17.13 4.20
C TYR A 81 3.25 -17.86 2.85
N ASP A 82 3.46 -19.16 2.85
CA ASP A 82 3.51 -19.98 1.63
C ASP A 82 2.12 -20.25 1.07
N LEU A 83 1.94 -19.92 -0.21
CA LEU A 83 0.75 -20.19 -1.00
C LEU A 83 1.15 -21.03 -2.19
N LYS A 84 0.82 -22.32 -2.23
CA LYS A 84 1.14 -23.27 -3.31
C LYS A 84 2.25 -22.88 -4.32
N ASN A 85 2.06 -21.80 -5.11
CA ASN A 85 2.96 -21.36 -6.18
C ASN A 85 3.39 -19.90 -6.01
N MET A 86 3.31 -19.36 -4.81
CA MET A 86 3.66 -17.97 -4.52
C MET A 86 3.83 -17.75 -3.02
N LYS A 87 4.40 -16.61 -2.66
CA LYS A 87 4.59 -16.19 -1.28
C LYS A 87 3.88 -14.88 -1.02
N LEU A 88 3.21 -14.80 0.11
CA LEU A 88 2.70 -13.56 0.67
C LEU A 88 3.69 -13.10 1.74
N GLU A 89 4.34 -11.98 1.50
CA GLU A 89 5.25 -11.36 2.45
C GLU A 89 4.54 -10.23 3.19
N GLY A 90 4.88 -10.04 4.45
CA GLY A 90 4.38 -8.92 5.24
C GLY A 90 5.29 -8.62 6.42
N GLN A 91 5.16 -7.40 6.93
CA GLN A 91 5.88 -6.97 8.10
C GLN A 91 4.95 -6.15 9.00
N ALA A 92 4.74 -6.64 10.23
CA ALA A 92 4.11 -5.83 11.27
C ALA A 92 5.09 -4.75 11.74
N ASP A 93 4.60 -3.75 12.46
CA ASP A 93 5.52 -2.73 12.99
C ASP A 93 6.15 -3.19 14.31
N MET A 94 5.37 -3.89 15.16
CA MET A 94 5.87 -4.51 16.41
C MET A 94 5.16 -5.83 16.69
N ILE A 95 5.83 -6.69 17.45
CA ILE A 95 5.22 -7.88 18.07
C ILE A 95 5.71 -7.93 19.52
N ALA A 96 4.78 -7.88 20.45
CA ALA A 96 5.07 -7.97 21.89
C ALA A 96 3.98 -8.81 22.56
N ASP A 97 4.37 -9.71 23.44
CA ASP A 97 3.48 -10.59 24.23
C ASP A 97 2.42 -11.28 23.35
N ASP A 98 2.83 -11.83 22.18
CA ASP A 98 1.98 -12.50 21.19
C ASP A 98 0.89 -11.58 20.57
N VAL A 99 1.06 -10.26 20.68
CA VAL A 99 0.19 -9.26 20.06
C VAL A 99 0.91 -8.59 18.89
N VAL A 100 0.32 -8.66 17.72
CA VAL A 100 0.81 -7.98 16.51
C VAL A 100 0.29 -6.54 16.48
N MET A 101 1.17 -5.58 16.29
CA MET A 101 0.80 -4.17 16.27
C MET A 101 1.21 -3.50 14.96
N ILE A 102 0.32 -2.64 14.46
CA ILE A 102 0.61 -1.73 13.34
C ILE A 102 0.30 -0.29 13.76
N PHE A 103 1.17 0.63 13.38
CA PHE A 103 1.06 2.05 13.71
C PHE A 103 0.77 2.87 12.46
N ARG A 104 -0.17 3.79 12.54
CA ARG A 104 -0.59 4.65 11.43
C ARG A 104 -0.69 6.10 11.89
N SER A 105 -0.11 7.00 11.10
CA SER A 105 -0.30 8.44 11.34
C SER A 105 -1.60 8.90 10.67
N VAL A 106 -2.39 9.69 11.40
CA VAL A 106 -3.64 10.28 10.93
C VAL A 106 -3.73 11.75 11.33
N SER A 107 -4.45 12.55 10.54
CA SER A 107 -4.79 13.93 10.93
C SER A 107 -5.91 13.96 11.95
N GLU A 108 -6.91 13.10 11.77
CA GLU A 108 -8.07 12.94 12.62
C GLU A 108 -8.29 11.46 12.92
N PHE A 109 -8.70 11.14 14.15
CA PHE A 109 -8.97 9.76 14.53
C PHE A 109 -10.23 9.26 13.84
N PRO A 110 -10.18 8.10 13.19
CA PRO A 110 -11.37 7.47 12.64
C PRO A 110 -12.25 6.91 13.76
N GLU A 111 -13.56 6.93 13.58
CA GLU A 111 -14.52 6.27 14.50
C GLU A 111 -14.33 4.74 14.48
N ASP A 112 -14.14 4.18 13.27
CA ASP A 112 -13.81 2.77 13.03
C ASP A 112 -12.47 2.65 12.30
N PRO A 113 -11.72 1.57 12.50
CA PRO A 113 -10.45 1.38 11.82
C PRO A 113 -10.64 1.26 10.31
N HIS A 114 -9.71 1.83 9.54
CA HIS A 114 -9.78 1.78 8.09
C HIS A 114 -9.72 0.35 7.56
N ALA A 115 -10.56 0.01 6.59
CA ALA A 115 -10.67 -1.34 6.03
C ALA A 115 -9.32 -1.89 5.53
N LYS A 116 -8.46 -1.04 4.95
CA LYS A 116 -7.11 -1.42 4.51
C LYS A 116 -6.22 -1.84 5.67
N ASP A 117 -6.31 -1.16 6.81
CA ASP A 117 -5.49 -1.44 7.99
C ASP A 117 -5.99 -2.71 8.69
N ILE A 118 -7.31 -2.93 8.72
CA ILE A 118 -7.91 -4.17 9.19
C ILE A 118 -7.42 -5.37 8.36
N LEU A 119 -7.46 -5.28 7.04
CA LEU A 119 -6.97 -6.33 6.14
C LEU A 119 -5.46 -6.55 6.32
N TYR A 120 -4.68 -5.48 6.47
CA TYR A 120 -3.24 -5.56 6.66
C TYR A 120 -2.90 -6.24 7.98
N LEU A 121 -3.48 -5.79 9.10
CA LEU A 121 -3.26 -6.41 10.40
C LEU A 121 -3.70 -7.87 10.40
N ASN A 122 -4.87 -8.19 9.83
CA ASN A 122 -5.32 -9.58 9.74
C ASN A 122 -4.38 -10.44 8.89
N GLY A 123 -3.82 -9.92 7.81
CA GLY A 123 -2.78 -10.59 7.04
C GLY A 123 -1.53 -10.87 7.88
N CYS A 124 -1.05 -9.88 8.64
CA CYS A 124 0.07 -10.06 9.57
C CYS A 124 -0.21 -11.15 10.61
N LEU A 125 -1.41 -11.19 11.20
CA LEU A 125 -1.80 -12.23 12.16
C LEU A 125 -1.69 -13.65 11.58
N TRP A 126 -1.96 -13.83 10.28
CA TRP A 126 -1.77 -15.13 9.62
C TRP A 126 -0.32 -15.42 9.29
N ILE A 127 0.44 -14.43 8.84
CA ILE A 127 1.86 -14.55 8.48
C ILE A 127 2.68 -14.91 9.72
N TYR A 128 2.45 -14.25 10.86
CA TYR A 128 3.18 -14.50 12.12
C TYR A 128 2.60 -15.66 12.96
N GLY A 129 1.42 -16.17 12.61
CA GLY A 129 0.77 -17.24 13.36
C GLY A 129 -0.03 -16.76 14.59
N GLU A 130 -0.06 -15.47 14.86
CA GLU A 130 -0.67 -14.87 16.04
C GLU A 130 -2.19 -14.77 15.97
N THR A 131 -2.84 -14.59 17.11
CA THR A 131 -4.31 -14.53 17.22
C THR A 131 -4.82 -13.11 17.41
N ASN A 132 -4.10 -12.28 18.15
CA ASN A 132 -4.52 -10.95 18.56
C ASN A 132 -3.66 -9.87 17.93
N GLY A 133 -4.29 -8.76 17.56
CA GLY A 133 -3.58 -7.61 17.01
C GLY A 133 -4.22 -6.28 17.37
N ILE A 134 -3.43 -5.22 17.26
CA ILE A 134 -3.86 -3.86 17.56
C ILE A 134 -3.45 -2.94 16.41
N ILE A 135 -4.40 -2.13 15.95
CA ILE A 135 -4.14 -0.98 15.10
C ILE A 135 -4.02 0.24 16.01
N VAL A 136 -2.92 0.95 15.94
CA VAL A 136 -2.70 2.19 16.69
C VAL A 136 -2.62 3.36 15.72
N TYR A 137 -3.57 4.27 15.82
CA TYR A 137 -3.54 5.53 15.10
C TYR A 137 -2.91 6.62 15.98
N ILE A 138 -1.98 7.38 15.44
CA ILE A 138 -1.27 8.46 16.14
C ILE A 138 -1.48 9.75 15.33
N ASN A 139 -1.88 10.83 15.99
CA ASN A 139 -1.99 12.14 15.36
C ASN A 139 -0.73 13.00 15.55
N GLY A 140 -0.70 14.17 14.91
CA GLY A 140 0.42 15.11 15.01
C GLY A 140 0.66 15.68 16.40
N ASP A 141 -0.31 15.60 17.32
CA ASP A 141 -0.21 16.03 18.72
C ASP A 141 0.35 14.93 19.64
N GLY A 142 0.65 13.75 19.09
CA GLY A 142 1.12 12.60 19.85
C GLY A 142 0.02 11.88 20.65
N LYS A 143 -1.25 12.19 20.39
CA LYS A 143 -2.38 11.42 20.93
C LYS A 143 -2.58 10.15 20.10
N GLU A 144 -3.17 9.14 20.73
CA GLU A 144 -3.41 7.84 20.12
C GLU A 144 -4.87 7.39 20.25
N ALA A 145 -5.29 6.56 19.30
CA ALA A 145 -6.50 5.76 19.37
C ALA A 145 -6.15 4.34 18.91
N SER A 146 -6.62 3.32 19.62
CA SER A 146 -6.29 1.94 19.34
C SER A 146 -7.54 1.08 19.15
N PHE A 147 -7.42 0.11 18.23
CA PHE A 147 -8.48 -0.85 17.90
C PHE A 147 -7.92 -2.26 17.95
N SER A 148 -8.52 -3.09 18.78
CA SER A 148 -8.15 -4.51 18.90
C SER A 148 -8.89 -5.36 17.86
N LEU A 149 -8.15 -6.28 17.23
CA LEU A 149 -8.69 -7.25 16.30
C LEU A 149 -8.23 -8.66 16.67
N THR A 150 -9.10 -9.62 16.39
CA THR A 150 -8.74 -11.03 16.42
C THR A 150 -8.62 -11.58 14.99
N LYS A 151 -7.78 -12.60 14.83
CA LYS A 151 -7.57 -13.33 13.58
C LYS A 151 -8.88 -13.78 12.95
N ASN A 152 -9.12 -13.41 11.71
CA ASN A 152 -10.36 -13.71 11.00
C ASN A 152 -10.07 -14.41 9.67
N LYS A 153 -10.58 -15.64 9.52
CA LYS A 153 -10.35 -16.46 8.34
C LYS A 153 -10.93 -15.87 7.06
N LYS A 154 -12.15 -15.30 7.12
CA LYS A 154 -12.81 -14.72 5.94
C LYS A 154 -12.05 -13.51 5.40
N MET A 155 -11.50 -12.67 6.29
CA MET A 155 -10.65 -11.54 5.88
C MET A 155 -9.36 -12.03 5.23
N PHE A 156 -8.76 -13.10 5.74
CA PHE A 156 -7.57 -13.67 5.14
C PHE A 156 -7.85 -14.31 3.78
N GLU A 157 -8.97 -14.99 3.62
CA GLU A 157 -9.42 -15.51 2.32
C GLU A 157 -9.55 -14.39 1.28
N GLU A 158 -10.03 -13.21 1.70
CA GLU A 158 -10.06 -12.03 0.82
C GLU A 158 -8.65 -11.54 0.46
N VAL A 159 -7.72 -11.49 1.41
CA VAL A 159 -6.30 -11.19 1.14
C VAL A 159 -5.77 -12.15 0.08
N ILE A 160 -5.95 -13.46 0.27
CA ILE A 160 -5.48 -14.49 -0.68
C ILE A 160 -6.14 -14.32 -2.06
N ARG A 161 -7.42 -14.02 -2.12
CA ARG A 161 -8.12 -13.73 -3.38
C ARG A 161 -7.47 -12.55 -4.11
N ARG A 162 -7.19 -11.46 -3.40
CA ARG A 162 -6.58 -10.24 -3.95
C ARG A 162 -5.14 -10.50 -4.43
N VAL A 163 -4.38 -11.31 -3.70
CA VAL A 163 -3.03 -11.76 -4.07
C VAL A 163 -3.06 -12.47 -5.43
N ARG A 164 -3.97 -13.45 -5.61
CA ARG A 164 -4.12 -14.20 -6.87
C ARG A 164 -4.54 -13.27 -8.02
N VAL A 165 -5.53 -12.42 -7.76
CA VAL A 165 -6.00 -11.44 -8.77
C VAL A 165 -4.86 -10.52 -9.22
N LEU A 166 -4.08 -9.97 -8.30
CA LEU A 166 -2.96 -9.09 -8.66
C LEU A 166 -1.93 -9.84 -9.50
N LYS A 167 -1.52 -11.04 -9.07
CA LYS A 167 -0.57 -11.88 -9.81
C LYS A 167 -1.05 -12.16 -11.24
N ASP A 168 -2.29 -12.62 -11.39
CA ASP A 168 -2.84 -12.99 -12.69
C ASP A 168 -2.91 -11.77 -13.62
N LEU A 169 -3.37 -10.62 -13.12
CA LEU A 169 -3.48 -9.40 -13.90
C LEU A 169 -2.11 -8.81 -14.30
N VAL A 170 -1.10 -8.90 -13.43
CA VAL A 170 0.27 -8.51 -13.77
C VAL A 170 0.82 -9.43 -14.86
N LYS A 171 0.63 -10.75 -14.72
CA LYS A 171 1.04 -11.74 -15.74
C LYS A 171 0.36 -11.53 -17.07
N GLU A 172 -0.92 -11.22 -17.08
CA GLU A 172 -1.70 -10.95 -18.29
C GLU A 172 -1.49 -9.55 -18.87
N LYS A 173 -0.75 -8.69 -18.18
CA LYS A 173 -0.56 -7.27 -18.52
C LYS A 173 -1.88 -6.50 -18.67
N LYS A 174 -2.84 -6.83 -17.82
CA LYS A 174 -4.17 -6.19 -17.78
C LYS A 174 -4.36 -5.45 -16.45
N PRO A 175 -4.63 -4.14 -16.48
CA PRO A 175 -4.90 -3.41 -15.24
C PRO A 175 -6.21 -3.88 -14.60
N PRO A 176 -6.30 -3.95 -13.26
CA PRO A 176 -7.53 -4.21 -12.54
C PRO A 176 -8.66 -3.25 -12.91
N ILE A 177 -9.90 -3.66 -12.67
CA ILE A 177 -11.07 -2.78 -12.83
C ILE A 177 -10.89 -1.54 -11.95
N LEU A 178 -11.31 -0.38 -12.46
CA LEU A 178 -11.30 0.87 -11.72
C LEU A 178 -12.37 0.83 -10.63
N GLU A 179 -11.91 0.93 -9.38
CA GLU A 179 -12.77 1.05 -8.18
C GLU A 179 -12.50 2.43 -7.57
N PRO A 180 -13.32 3.43 -7.88
CA PRO A 180 -13.13 4.79 -7.34
C PRO A 180 -13.26 4.82 -5.81
N SER A 181 -12.36 5.54 -5.16
CA SER A 181 -12.37 5.79 -3.72
C SER A 181 -11.92 7.23 -3.42
N THR A 182 -12.07 7.66 -2.18
CA THR A 182 -11.58 8.97 -1.72
C THR A 182 -10.06 9.12 -1.88
N GLU A 183 -9.32 8.02 -1.80
CA GLU A 183 -7.86 8.01 -1.98
C GLU A 183 -7.43 8.32 -3.44
N CYS A 184 -8.36 8.23 -4.40
CA CYS A 184 -8.03 8.51 -5.80
C CYS A 184 -7.64 9.97 -6.04
N SER A 185 -8.20 10.93 -5.28
CA SER A 185 -7.93 12.35 -5.44
C SER A 185 -6.46 12.74 -5.22
N THR A 186 -5.73 11.98 -4.42
CA THR A 186 -4.30 12.18 -4.10
C THR A 186 -3.39 11.12 -4.71
N CYS A 187 -3.96 10.25 -5.55
CA CYS A 187 -3.22 9.13 -6.13
C CYS A 187 -2.34 9.59 -7.31
N GLN A 188 -1.06 9.23 -7.30
CA GLN A 188 -0.12 9.52 -8.39
C GLN A 188 -0.55 8.96 -9.76
N TYR A 189 -1.43 7.96 -9.78
CA TYR A 189 -1.96 7.36 -11.01
C TYR A 189 -3.35 7.90 -11.41
N TYR A 190 -3.81 9.00 -10.78
CA TYR A 190 -5.14 9.57 -11.06
C TYR A 190 -5.37 9.78 -12.55
N GLU A 191 -4.45 10.45 -13.22
CA GLU A 191 -4.53 10.73 -14.65
C GLU A 191 -4.64 9.45 -15.50
N ARG A 192 -3.88 8.40 -15.15
CA ARG A 192 -3.93 7.10 -15.86
C ARG A 192 -5.26 6.37 -15.67
N CYS A 193 -5.91 6.59 -14.53
CA CYS A 193 -7.18 5.95 -14.20
C CYS A 193 -8.38 6.65 -14.84
N PHE A 194 -8.36 7.99 -14.85
CA PHE A 194 -9.53 8.81 -15.19
C PHE A 194 -9.37 9.58 -16.50
N SER A 195 -8.16 9.74 -17.04
CA SER A 195 -8.02 10.32 -18.38
C SER A 195 -8.72 9.42 -19.38
N LYS A 196 -9.77 9.91 -19.97
CA LYS A 196 -10.32 9.30 -21.20
C LYS A 196 -9.16 9.28 -22.20
N LYS A 197 -8.65 8.10 -22.58
CA LYS A 197 -7.85 8.00 -23.80
C LYS A 197 -8.65 8.73 -24.86
N LYS A 198 -8.17 9.89 -25.33
CA LYS A 198 -8.69 10.49 -26.55
C LYS A 198 -8.54 9.38 -27.59
N ARG A 199 -9.63 8.67 -27.90
CA ARG A 199 -9.68 7.81 -29.09
C ARG A 199 -9.26 8.74 -30.19
N ASN A 200 -8.11 8.51 -30.78
CA ASN A 200 -7.67 9.32 -31.91
C ASN A 200 -8.81 9.23 -32.91
N GLU A 201 -9.41 10.38 -33.25
CA GLU A 201 -10.42 10.47 -34.30
C GLU A 201 -9.95 9.79 -35.60
N LYS A 202 -8.63 9.75 -35.81
CA LYS A 202 -7.98 9.00 -36.90
C LYS A 202 -8.25 7.50 -36.87
N ASP A 203 -8.30 6.85 -35.70
CA ASP A 203 -8.56 5.41 -35.60
C ASP A 203 -10.03 5.08 -35.85
N LEU A 204 -10.95 5.99 -35.49
CA LEU A 204 -12.37 5.86 -35.79
C LEU A 204 -12.64 6.03 -37.29
N ILE A 205 -12.00 6.99 -37.95
CA ILE A 205 -12.11 7.24 -39.39
C ILE A 205 -11.53 6.06 -40.18
N ALA A 206 -10.39 5.53 -39.73
CA ALA A 206 -9.78 4.34 -40.39
C ALA A 206 -10.67 3.10 -40.28
N GLN A 207 -11.36 2.87 -39.18
CA GLN A 207 -12.34 1.76 -39.04
C GLN A 207 -13.60 1.96 -39.90
N ILE A 208 -14.06 3.20 -40.06
CA ILE A 208 -15.23 3.49 -40.91
C ILE A 208 -14.89 3.39 -42.39
N ILE A 209 -13.70 3.79 -42.81
CA ILE A 209 -13.27 3.72 -44.21
C ILE A 209 -12.85 2.31 -44.58
N GLY A 210 -12.26 1.50 -43.67
CA GLY A 210 -11.85 0.12 -43.94
C GLY A 210 -12.99 -0.91 -44.02
N GLN A 211 -14.24 -0.54 -43.77
CA GLN A 211 -15.43 -1.39 -43.94
C GLN A 211 -16.18 -1.20 -45.26
N ARG A 212 -15.60 -0.44 -46.18
CA ARG A 212 -16.17 -0.23 -47.54
C ARG A 212 -15.18 -0.66 -48.60
N VAL A 213 -14.86 -1.97 -48.64
CA VAL A 213 -14.38 -2.66 -49.85
C VAL A 213 -14.88 -4.10 -49.78
#